data_6a13c595e1df9ab717de73f1c7df8e1f
#
_entry.id   6a13c595e1df9ab717de73f1c7df8e1f
#
_cell.length_a   1.000
_cell.length_b   1.000
_cell.length_c   1.000
_cell.angle_alpha   90.00
_cell.angle_beta   90.00
_cell.angle_gamma   90.00
#
_symmetry.space_group_name_H-M   'P 1'
#
loop_
_entity.id
_entity.type
_entity.pdbx_description
1 polymer ?
#
loop_
_entity_poly.entity_id
_entity_poly.type
_entity_poly.pdbx_seq_one_letter_code
_entity_poly.pdbx_strand_id
1 'polypeptide(L)'
;MQSNGIFRFTAPHPFTLLPYAIVRYHGAPADLRDIPLGTLLHVRAFLPPDPKTSSVPVLPVNNREKTKAGNLGTAPAENHVLLLEDDPSHCEREGLVWKLKEVEIKNREGTIIASREPKQGADGKASEETLTFDASTRVWRGREYLRIEHLIAEGTWPASGKKSLGGQAVQLGITWKPTLGGVFTRLHISDIWLDDAAMQNATQHQTETHKAFMRSRWLPAWIDAVEYGKFGRATVTATLFGGMDASLYADFKPGIAALMNGVENTLKHTEGGTAGPTQMAARGKLLDVMQMPGDAPLGSSGIQIRFETDLITEGMRPTRVVKVRPASWPDVHLPREEYLGNGASSIDERFPTPAMFPQY
;
A
#
# COMPACT_ATOMS: atom_id res chain seq x y z
N MET A 1 -16.38 -0.66 19.87
CA MET A 1 -15.67 -1.85 20.35
C MET A 1 -16.45 -2.41 21.53
N GLN A 2 -16.73 -3.70 21.55
CA GLN A 2 -17.27 -4.34 22.75
C GLN A 2 -16.11 -4.69 23.69
N SER A 3 -16.35 -4.72 24.99
CA SER A 3 -15.31 -4.94 26.02
C SER A 3 -14.58 -6.29 25.92
N ASN A 4 -15.04 -7.19 25.07
CA ASN A 4 -14.48 -8.53 24.84
C ASN A 4 -13.65 -8.63 23.53
N GLY A 5 -13.25 -7.50 22.94
CA GLY A 5 -12.48 -7.48 21.68
C GLY A 5 -13.27 -7.92 20.44
N ILE A 6 -14.59 -7.99 20.53
CA ILE A 6 -15.45 -8.37 19.40
C ILE A 6 -15.98 -7.10 18.73
N PHE A 7 -15.94 -7.10 17.41
CA PHE A 7 -16.44 -6.00 16.58
C PHE A 7 -17.64 -6.48 15.77
N ARG A 8 -18.67 -5.64 15.69
CA ARG A 8 -19.79 -5.91 14.81
C ARG A 8 -19.35 -5.67 13.36
N PHE A 9 -19.66 -6.60 12.48
CA PHE A 9 -19.50 -6.40 11.05
C PHE A 9 -20.36 -5.22 10.60
N THR A 10 -19.73 -4.20 10.04
CA THR A 10 -20.41 -3.01 9.51
C THR A 10 -20.37 -3.05 7.99
N ALA A 11 -21.24 -2.26 7.36
CA ALA A 11 -21.19 -2.09 5.91
C ALA A 11 -19.79 -1.60 5.46
N PRO A 12 -19.29 -2.06 4.32
CA PRO A 12 -18.02 -1.59 3.79
C PRO A 12 -18.00 -0.07 3.64
N HIS A 13 -16.89 0.54 4.06
CA HIS A 13 -16.63 1.94 3.83
C HIS A 13 -15.67 2.07 2.65
N PRO A 14 -16.13 2.52 1.47
CA PRO A 14 -15.25 2.73 0.35
C PRO A 14 -14.28 3.87 0.64
N PHE A 15 -13.01 3.67 0.28
CA PHE A 15 -12.02 4.74 0.26
C PHE A 15 -11.18 4.65 -0.99
N THR A 16 -10.58 5.78 -1.37
CA THR A 16 -9.73 5.91 -2.54
C THR A 16 -8.33 6.24 -2.10
N LEU A 17 -7.35 5.49 -2.57
CA LEU A 17 -5.95 5.90 -2.44
C LEU A 17 -5.70 7.09 -3.36
N LEU A 18 -5.06 8.11 -2.81
CA LEU A 18 -4.53 9.19 -3.63
C LEU A 18 -3.44 8.68 -4.57
N PRO A 19 -3.22 9.29 -5.73
CA PRO A 19 -2.18 8.84 -6.67
C PRO A 19 -0.78 8.78 -6.05
N TYR A 20 -0.54 9.59 -5.03
CA TYR A 20 0.71 9.66 -4.26
C TYR A 20 0.58 9.04 -2.86
N ALA A 21 -0.46 8.23 -2.62
CA ALA A 21 -0.60 7.53 -1.36
C ALA A 21 0.54 6.52 -1.16
N ILE A 22 0.97 6.42 0.08
CA ILE A 22 1.99 5.47 0.50
C ILE A 22 1.29 4.23 1.04
N VAL A 23 1.67 3.07 0.52
CA VAL A 23 1.22 1.77 1.01
C VAL A 23 2.42 1.03 1.57
N ARG A 24 2.30 0.50 2.79
CA ARG A 24 3.36 -0.29 3.44
C ARG A 24 2.82 -1.61 3.94
N TYR A 25 3.62 -2.65 3.74
CA TYR A 25 3.33 -4.01 4.19
C TYR A 25 4.62 -4.68 4.67
N HIS A 26 4.60 -5.30 5.84
CA HIS A 26 5.78 -5.91 6.47
C HIS A 26 6.98 -4.95 6.62
N GLY A 27 6.72 -3.67 6.94
CA GLY A 27 7.77 -2.66 7.08
C GLY A 27 8.36 -2.13 5.77
N ALA A 28 7.88 -2.58 4.62
CA ALA A 28 8.39 -2.22 3.29
C ALA A 28 7.33 -1.52 2.44
N PRO A 29 7.74 -0.82 1.36
CA PRO A 29 6.82 -0.35 0.33
C PRO A 29 6.02 -1.52 -0.28
N ALA A 30 4.75 -1.25 -0.60
CA ALA A 30 3.83 -2.26 -1.11
C ALA A 30 2.83 -1.68 -2.12
N ASP A 31 2.15 -2.57 -2.84
CA ASP A 31 0.93 -2.29 -3.57
C ASP A 31 -0.26 -2.96 -2.86
N LEU A 32 -1.49 -2.50 -3.11
CA LEU A 32 -2.69 -3.09 -2.50
C LEU A 32 -2.81 -4.60 -2.75
N ARG A 33 -2.32 -5.08 -3.89
CA ARG A 33 -2.33 -6.51 -4.24
C ARG A 33 -1.43 -7.37 -3.36
N ASP A 34 -0.43 -6.76 -2.72
CA ASP A 34 0.50 -7.46 -1.83
C ASP A 34 -0.15 -7.76 -0.47
N ILE A 35 -1.25 -7.07 -0.17
CA ILE A 35 -1.92 -7.14 1.13
C ILE A 35 -3.05 -8.18 1.08
N PRO A 36 -2.97 -9.28 1.85
CA PRO A 36 -4.04 -10.27 1.92
C PRO A 36 -5.35 -9.68 2.42
N LEU A 37 -6.46 -10.19 1.89
CA LEU A 37 -7.79 -9.81 2.36
C LEU A 37 -7.96 -10.15 3.85
N GLY A 38 -8.56 -9.22 4.59
CA GLY A 38 -8.77 -9.35 6.02
C GLY A 38 -7.63 -8.80 6.88
N THR A 39 -6.50 -8.36 6.30
CA THR A 39 -5.42 -7.72 7.05
C THR A 39 -5.94 -6.48 7.79
N LEU A 40 -5.58 -6.35 9.08
CA LEU A 40 -5.80 -5.12 9.82
C LEU A 40 -4.92 -4.01 9.26
N LEU A 41 -5.53 -2.92 8.84
CA LEU A 41 -4.82 -1.79 8.26
C LEU A 41 -5.02 -0.53 9.10
N HIS A 42 -3.93 0.18 9.31
CA HIS A 42 -3.90 1.52 9.86
C HIS A 42 -3.95 2.51 8.71
N VAL A 43 -4.81 3.52 8.84
CA VAL A 43 -5.12 4.44 7.75
C VAL A 43 -4.91 5.88 8.22
N ARG A 44 -4.18 6.66 7.43
CA ARG A 44 -4.14 8.11 7.55
C ARG A 44 -4.84 8.71 6.34
N ALA A 45 -5.95 9.39 6.56
CA ALA A 45 -6.77 10.01 5.52
C ALA A 45 -6.79 11.53 5.68
N PHE A 46 -7.13 12.24 4.61
CA PHE A 46 -7.45 13.65 4.71
C PHE A 46 -8.80 13.84 5.40
N LEU A 47 -8.84 14.80 6.30
CA LEU A 47 -10.10 15.29 6.83
C LEU A 47 -10.76 16.20 5.78
N PRO A 48 -12.09 16.20 5.67
CA PRO A 48 -12.78 17.14 4.80
C PRO A 48 -12.49 18.57 5.29
N PRO A 49 -12.42 19.55 4.37
CA PRO A 49 -12.26 20.96 4.75
C PRO A 49 -13.38 21.37 5.71
N ASP A 50 -13.05 22.11 6.76
CA ASP A 50 -14.06 22.70 7.64
C ASP A 50 -14.88 23.72 6.85
N PRO A 51 -16.22 23.54 6.72
CA PRO A 51 -17.08 24.44 5.98
C PRO A 51 -17.03 25.90 6.48
N LYS A 52 -16.63 26.10 7.74
CA LYS A 52 -16.58 27.43 8.36
C LYS A 52 -15.30 28.19 8.06
N THR A 53 -14.21 27.50 7.80
CA THR A 53 -12.87 28.10 7.64
C THR A 53 -12.28 27.91 6.25
N SER A 54 -12.85 27.00 5.46
CA SER A 54 -12.38 26.71 4.10
C SER A 54 -12.78 27.79 3.11
N SER A 55 -11.79 28.27 2.34
CA SER A 55 -12.04 29.11 1.16
C SER A 55 -12.55 28.32 -0.06
N VAL A 56 -12.49 26.98 0.01
CA VAL A 56 -12.98 26.07 -1.04
C VAL A 56 -14.44 25.74 -0.72
N PRO A 57 -15.37 25.86 -1.68
CA PRO A 57 -16.76 25.44 -1.48
C PRO A 57 -16.81 23.97 -1.09
N VAL A 58 -17.35 23.66 0.08
CA VAL A 58 -17.62 22.30 0.52
C VAL A 58 -19.00 21.90 0.01
N LEU A 59 -19.05 20.94 -0.89
CA LEU A 59 -20.33 20.43 -1.39
C LEU A 59 -21.08 19.74 -0.25
N PRO A 60 -22.38 19.99 -0.08
CA PRO A 60 -23.16 19.31 0.94
C PRO A 60 -23.17 17.81 0.69
N VAL A 61 -22.74 17.05 1.68
CA VAL A 61 -22.72 15.61 1.61
C VAL A 61 -24.14 15.09 1.82
N ASN A 62 -24.75 14.56 0.77
CA ASN A 62 -26.04 13.89 0.89
C ASN A 62 -25.86 12.52 1.58
N ASN A 63 -26.19 12.43 2.86
CA ASN A 63 -26.05 11.21 3.64
C ASN A 63 -26.83 10.01 3.08
N ARG A 64 -27.86 10.24 2.25
CA ARG A 64 -28.61 9.17 1.58
C ARG A 64 -27.84 8.56 0.40
N GLU A 65 -26.93 9.31 -0.19
CA GLU A 65 -26.07 8.82 -1.30
C GLU A 65 -24.85 8.05 -0.77
N LYS A 66 -24.41 8.32 0.47
CA LYS A 66 -23.34 7.56 1.12
C LYS A 66 -23.64 6.06 1.29
N THR A 67 -24.91 5.68 1.31
CA THR A 67 -25.35 4.31 1.55
C THR A 67 -25.78 3.56 0.30
N LYS A 68 -25.86 4.22 -0.85
CA LYS A 68 -26.17 3.53 -2.11
C LYS A 68 -24.92 2.92 -2.70
N ALA A 69 -24.86 1.61 -2.76
CA ALA A 69 -23.79 0.84 -3.41
C ALA A 69 -23.52 1.23 -4.88
N GLY A 70 -24.36 2.06 -5.48
CA GLY A 70 -24.24 2.52 -6.85
C GLY A 70 -23.38 3.77 -7.07
N ASN A 71 -22.95 4.47 -6.02
CA ASN A 71 -22.15 5.71 -6.15
C ASN A 71 -20.67 5.46 -5.84
N LEU A 72 -20.11 4.38 -6.34
CA LEU A 72 -18.67 4.08 -6.22
C LEU A 72 -17.78 5.02 -7.05
N GLY A 73 -18.36 5.99 -7.77
CA GLY A 73 -17.61 6.88 -8.65
C GLY A 73 -16.81 7.99 -7.95
N THR A 74 -17.22 8.41 -6.76
CA THR A 74 -16.54 9.47 -5.99
C THR A 74 -16.58 9.13 -4.50
N ALA A 75 -15.45 8.67 -3.96
CA ALA A 75 -15.31 8.57 -2.52
C ALA A 75 -15.40 9.98 -1.89
N PRO A 76 -16.09 10.15 -0.75
CA PRO A 76 -16.05 11.39 0.01
C PRO A 76 -14.61 11.81 0.33
N ALA A 77 -14.36 13.11 0.48
CA ALA A 77 -13.01 13.62 0.73
C ALA A 77 -12.34 12.99 1.96
N GLU A 78 -13.11 12.70 3.01
CA GLU A 78 -12.65 12.00 4.22
C GLU A 78 -12.19 10.56 3.97
N ASN A 79 -12.53 9.99 2.83
CA ASN A 79 -12.13 8.64 2.44
C ASN A 79 -10.93 8.64 1.48
N HIS A 80 -10.30 9.78 1.26
CA HIS A 80 -9.06 9.85 0.49
C HIS A 80 -7.86 9.53 1.39
N VAL A 81 -7.27 8.38 1.15
CA VAL A 81 -6.19 7.82 1.96
C VAL A 81 -4.84 8.26 1.44
N LEU A 82 -4.00 8.73 2.34
CA LEU A 82 -2.62 9.17 2.08
C LEU A 82 -1.59 8.12 2.51
N LEU A 83 -1.86 7.40 3.60
CA LEU A 83 -1.01 6.35 4.12
C LEU A 83 -1.88 5.16 4.52
N LEU A 84 -1.49 3.99 4.05
CA LEU A 84 -2.10 2.71 4.38
C LEU A 84 -1.00 1.75 4.80
N GLU A 85 -1.09 1.18 5.97
CA GLU A 85 -0.04 0.32 6.51
C GLU A 85 -0.60 -0.82 7.35
N ASP A 86 0.05 -1.99 7.29
CA ASP A 86 -0.22 -3.09 8.19
C ASP A 86 0.32 -2.82 9.60
N ASP A 87 0.02 -3.69 10.54
CA ASP A 87 0.40 -3.49 11.94
C ASP A 87 1.92 -3.47 12.16
N PRO A 88 2.75 -4.34 11.55
CA PRO A 88 4.21 -4.24 11.63
C PRO A 88 4.76 -2.91 11.12
N SER A 89 4.28 -2.43 9.98
CA SER A 89 4.70 -1.14 9.39
C SER A 89 4.30 0.03 10.29
N HIS A 90 3.09 -0.03 10.86
CA HIS A 90 2.61 0.97 11.81
C HIS A 90 3.48 0.99 13.08
N CYS A 91 3.76 -0.19 13.66
CA CYS A 91 4.61 -0.31 14.85
C CYS A 91 6.02 0.20 14.58
N GLU A 92 6.58 -0.07 13.40
CA GLU A 92 7.89 0.45 13.02
C GLU A 92 7.90 1.98 12.97
N ARG A 93 6.95 2.58 12.28
CA ARG A 93 6.85 4.04 12.11
C ARG A 93 6.58 4.78 13.41
N GLU A 94 5.74 4.23 14.28
CA GLU A 94 5.41 4.82 15.59
C GLU A 94 6.39 4.45 16.69
N GLY A 95 7.43 3.65 16.39
CA GLY A 95 8.38 3.18 17.39
C GLY A 95 7.76 2.27 18.45
N LEU A 96 6.81 1.41 18.05
CA LEU A 96 6.09 0.49 18.93
C LEU A 96 6.62 -0.94 18.78
N VAL A 97 6.34 -1.78 19.79
CA VAL A 97 6.63 -3.21 19.78
C VAL A 97 5.54 -3.96 20.52
N TRP A 98 5.20 -5.14 20.03
CA TRP A 98 4.31 -6.03 20.76
C TRP A 98 5.06 -6.80 21.82
N LYS A 99 4.44 -6.92 23.00
CA LYS A 99 4.92 -7.77 24.10
C LYS A 99 3.85 -8.80 24.46
N LEU A 100 4.19 -10.07 24.30
CA LEU A 100 3.31 -11.18 24.65
C LEU A 100 3.29 -11.36 26.17
N LYS A 101 2.13 -11.17 26.80
CA LYS A 101 1.96 -11.28 28.25
C LYS A 101 1.53 -12.68 28.68
N GLU A 102 0.44 -13.15 28.12
CA GLU A 102 -0.17 -14.44 28.46
C GLU A 102 -0.68 -15.14 27.20
N VAL A 103 -0.56 -16.45 27.16
CA VAL A 103 -1.21 -17.31 26.15
C VAL A 103 -2.13 -18.30 26.84
N GLU A 104 -3.32 -18.49 26.29
CA GLU A 104 -4.25 -19.55 26.66
C GLU A 104 -4.51 -20.46 25.47
N ILE A 105 -4.25 -21.76 25.61
CA ILE A 105 -4.42 -22.76 24.53
C ILE A 105 -5.54 -23.73 24.88
N LYS A 106 -6.43 -23.95 23.90
CA LYS A 106 -7.47 -24.98 23.92
C LYS A 106 -7.53 -25.65 22.53
N ASN A 107 -7.19 -26.94 22.45
CA ASN A 107 -7.27 -27.71 21.20
C ASN A 107 -6.52 -27.06 20.00
N ARG A 108 -5.28 -26.59 20.19
CA ARG A 108 -4.44 -25.91 19.17
C ARG A 108 -4.96 -24.55 18.70
N GLU A 109 -5.99 -24.04 19.31
CA GLU A 109 -6.50 -22.69 19.16
C GLU A 109 -6.35 -21.98 20.48
N GLY A 110 -6.39 -20.66 20.47
CA GLY A 110 -6.35 -19.95 21.73
C GLY A 110 -6.39 -18.43 21.57
N THR A 111 -6.02 -17.82 22.67
CA THR A 111 -5.92 -16.39 22.79
C THR A 111 -4.57 -15.98 23.36
N ILE A 112 -4.09 -14.84 22.90
CA ILE A 112 -2.91 -14.17 23.45
C ILE A 112 -3.35 -12.81 23.97
N ILE A 113 -2.95 -12.50 25.19
CA ILE A 113 -2.97 -11.15 25.71
C ILE A 113 -1.62 -10.53 25.38
N ALA A 114 -1.63 -9.49 24.57
CA ALA A 114 -0.43 -8.77 24.17
C ALA A 114 -0.61 -7.27 24.37
N SER A 115 0.46 -6.58 24.72
CA SER A 115 0.47 -5.11 24.78
C SER A 115 1.33 -4.54 23.65
N ARG A 116 0.81 -3.51 23.02
CA ARG A 116 1.58 -2.66 22.11
C ARG A 116 2.21 -1.55 22.96
N GLU A 117 3.53 -1.55 23.05
CA GLU A 117 4.28 -0.67 23.94
C GLU A 117 5.30 0.17 23.14
N PRO A 118 5.57 1.42 23.55
CA PRO A 118 6.65 2.19 22.96
C PRO A 118 8.00 1.48 23.14
N LYS A 119 8.82 1.51 22.09
CA LYS A 119 10.25 1.15 22.20
C LYS A 119 10.93 2.16 23.11
N GLN A 120 12.06 1.77 23.70
CA GLN A 120 12.82 2.64 24.61
C GLN A 120 13.12 4.00 23.92
N GLY A 121 12.66 5.08 24.53
CA GLY A 121 12.84 6.44 24.02
C GLY A 121 11.75 6.94 23.06
N ALA A 122 10.73 6.16 22.77
CA ALA A 122 9.59 6.60 21.97
C ALA A 122 8.43 7.10 22.86
N ASP A 123 7.73 8.13 22.40
CA ASP A 123 6.49 8.60 23.02
C ASP A 123 5.32 7.71 22.58
N GLY A 124 4.48 7.30 23.52
CA GLY A 124 3.29 6.52 23.20
C GLY A 124 2.60 5.99 24.44
N LYS A 125 1.34 5.60 24.28
CA LYS A 125 0.59 4.91 25.33
C LYS A 125 0.56 3.42 25.03
N ALA A 126 0.82 2.60 26.06
CA ALA A 126 0.63 1.17 25.97
C ALA A 126 -0.87 0.87 25.76
N SER A 127 -1.16 -0.04 24.82
CA SER A 127 -2.51 -0.60 24.63
C SER A 127 -2.43 -2.11 24.76
N GLU A 128 -3.39 -2.70 25.46
CA GLU A 128 -3.49 -4.14 25.62
C GLU A 128 -4.64 -4.67 24.78
N GLU A 129 -4.37 -5.76 24.06
CA GLU A 129 -5.32 -6.39 23.14
C GLU A 129 -5.37 -7.90 23.42
N THR A 130 -6.57 -8.46 23.24
CA THR A 130 -6.77 -9.91 23.23
C THR A 130 -6.90 -10.36 21.79
N LEU A 131 -5.94 -11.15 21.34
CA LEU A 131 -5.81 -11.64 19.97
C LEU A 131 -6.09 -13.14 19.95
N THR A 132 -6.80 -13.62 18.94
CA THR A 132 -7.00 -15.06 18.73
C THR A 132 -5.91 -15.62 17.81
N PHE A 133 -5.62 -16.92 17.94
CA PHE A 133 -4.77 -17.65 17.00
C PHE A 133 -5.32 -19.06 16.81
N ASP A 134 -4.90 -19.74 15.76
CA ASP A 134 -5.24 -21.13 15.46
C ASP A 134 -4.14 -21.81 14.64
N ALA A 135 -4.42 -22.99 14.10
CA ALA A 135 -3.46 -23.76 13.29
C ALA A 135 -3.01 -23.06 12.00
N SER A 136 -3.72 -22.02 11.55
CA SER A 136 -3.32 -21.21 10.40
C SER A 136 -2.32 -20.11 10.74
N THR A 137 -2.12 -19.81 12.03
CA THR A 137 -1.13 -18.83 12.48
C THR A 137 0.29 -19.31 12.20
N ARG A 138 1.03 -18.52 11.48
CA ARG A 138 2.41 -18.79 11.10
C ARG A 138 3.36 -18.18 12.12
N VAL A 139 4.40 -18.91 12.47
CA VAL A 139 5.44 -18.44 13.37
C VAL A 139 6.79 -18.45 12.65
N TRP A 140 7.56 -17.39 12.83
CA TRP A 140 8.82 -17.20 12.15
C TRP A 140 9.94 -16.94 13.16
N ARG A 141 11.05 -17.66 13.03
CA ARG A 141 12.28 -17.49 13.78
C ARG A 141 13.45 -17.41 12.80
N GLY A 142 14.06 -16.26 12.67
CA GLY A 142 15.01 -16.02 11.58
C GLY A 142 14.42 -16.35 10.22
N ARG A 143 14.91 -17.38 9.55
CA ARG A 143 14.39 -17.89 8.27
C ARG A 143 13.51 -19.13 8.40
N GLU A 144 13.33 -19.60 9.61
CA GLU A 144 12.62 -20.84 9.86
C GLU A 144 11.13 -20.59 10.02
N TYR A 145 10.31 -21.38 9.30
CA TYR A 145 8.87 -21.44 9.47
C TYR A 145 8.52 -22.46 10.54
N LEU A 146 7.84 -22.01 11.56
CA LEU A 146 7.36 -22.82 12.67
C LEU A 146 5.82 -22.81 12.70
N ARG A 147 5.27 -23.79 13.40
CA ARG A 147 3.85 -23.82 13.79
C ARG A 147 3.74 -23.71 15.29
N ILE A 148 2.56 -23.44 15.79
CA ILE A 148 2.27 -23.40 17.23
C ILE A 148 2.71 -24.69 17.94
N GLU A 149 2.56 -25.84 17.28
CA GLU A 149 2.96 -27.15 17.82
C GLU A 149 4.46 -27.25 18.10
N HIS A 150 5.30 -26.54 17.33
CA HIS A 150 6.76 -26.50 17.61
C HIS A 150 7.04 -25.73 18.90
N LEU A 151 6.35 -24.59 19.14
CA LEU A 151 6.49 -23.84 20.39
C LEU A 151 6.00 -24.63 21.61
N ILE A 152 4.97 -25.44 21.43
CA ILE A 152 4.47 -26.36 22.46
C ILE A 152 5.51 -27.46 22.72
N ALA A 153 6.04 -28.10 21.68
CA ALA A 153 7.04 -29.15 21.81
C ALA A 153 8.34 -28.67 22.48
N GLU A 154 8.75 -27.45 22.22
CA GLU A 154 9.89 -26.78 22.87
C GLU A 154 9.60 -26.36 24.31
N GLY A 155 8.34 -26.47 24.78
CA GLY A 155 7.94 -26.05 26.12
C GLY A 155 7.87 -24.54 26.32
N THR A 156 8.04 -23.75 25.26
CA THR A 156 7.90 -22.28 25.31
C THR A 156 6.45 -21.88 25.49
N TRP A 157 5.52 -22.60 24.85
CA TRP A 157 4.08 -22.46 25.00
C TRP A 157 3.47 -23.69 25.71
N PRO A 158 2.32 -23.56 26.40
CA PRO A 158 1.68 -24.68 27.07
C PRO A 158 0.98 -25.59 26.06
N ALA A 159 0.92 -26.90 26.36
CA ALA A 159 0.12 -27.82 25.56
C ALA A 159 -1.40 -27.55 25.70
N SER A 160 -1.81 -27.06 26.88
CA SER A 160 -3.18 -26.61 27.16
C SER A 160 -3.16 -25.67 28.38
N GLY A 161 -4.23 -24.86 28.52
CA GLY A 161 -4.37 -23.92 29.62
C GLY A 161 -3.58 -22.63 29.41
N LYS A 162 -3.27 -21.94 30.49
CA LYS A 162 -2.65 -20.61 30.48
C LYS A 162 -1.17 -20.65 30.86
N LYS A 163 -0.39 -19.78 30.22
CA LYS A 163 1.02 -19.56 30.57
C LYS A 163 1.40 -18.11 30.35
N SER A 164 2.12 -17.52 31.30
CA SER A 164 2.77 -16.23 31.14
C SER A 164 3.95 -16.36 30.17
N LEU A 165 4.06 -15.41 29.23
CA LEU A 165 5.15 -15.32 28.25
C LEU A 165 6.19 -14.25 28.62
N GLY A 166 6.06 -13.65 29.83
CA GLY A 166 7.09 -12.78 30.40
C GLY A 166 7.33 -11.47 29.65
N GLY A 167 6.42 -11.06 28.78
CA GLY A 167 6.59 -9.84 27.99
C GLY A 167 7.57 -10.01 26.82
N GLN A 168 7.66 -11.20 26.24
CA GLN A 168 8.47 -11.44 25.04
C GLN A 168 8.12 -10.44 23.94
N ALA A 169 9.14 -9.73 23.45
CA ALA A 169 8.99 -8.80 22.35
C ALA A 169 8.87 -9.55 21.02
N VAL A 170 7.88 -9.17 20.19
CA VAL A 170 7.61 -9.78 18.88
C VAL A 170 7.04 -8.73 17.92
N GLN A 171 6.95 -9.09 16.63
CA GLN A 171 6.07 -8.40 15.71
C GLN A 171 4.90 -9.33 15.34
N LEU A 172 3.72 -8.73 15.10
CA LEU A 172 2.49 -9.48 14.83
C LEU A 172 1.86 -9.04 13.51
N GLY A 173 1.54 -9.99 12.66
CA GLY A 173 0.59 -9.81 11.56
C GLY A 173 -0.82 -10.02 12.11
N ILE A 174 -1.68 -9.03 11.94
CA ILE A 174 -3.04 -9.05 12.51
C ILE A 174 -4.06 -9.01 11.38
N THR A 175 -5.09 -9.85 11.51
CA THR A 175 -6.20 -9.92 10.56
C THR A 175 -7.55 -9.85 11.28
N TRP A 176 -8.59 -9.52 10.53
CA TRP A 176 -9.97 -9.64 10.96
C TRP A 176 -10.49 -11.03 10.63
N LYS A 177 -10.89 -11.78 11.63
CA LYS A 177 -11.48 -13.10 11.45
C LYS A 177 -12.95 -13.09 11.88
N PRO A 178 -13.89 -13.56 11.04
CA PRO A 178 -15.28 -13.70 11.44
C PRO A 178 -15.43 -14.68 12.61
N THR A 179 -16.34 -14.35 13.52
CA THR A 179 -16.78 -15.29 14.57
C THR A 179 -17.78 -16.30 14.02
N LEU A 180 -18.04 -17.35 14.79
CA LEU A 180 -19.12 -18.29 14.46
C LEU A 180 -20.44 -17.51 14.26
N GLY A 181 -21.09 -17.70 13.11
CA GLY A 181 -22.29 -16.95 12.75
C GLY A 181 -22.06 -15.70 11.89
N GLY A 182 -20.80 -15.29 11.64
CA GLY A 182 -20.44 -14.26 10.65
C GLY A 182 -20.85 -12.81 10.94
N VAL A 183 -21.55 -12.55 12.06
CA VAL A 183 -22.07 -11.21 12.39
C VAL A 183 -21.01 -10.33 13.06
N PHE A 184 -20.04 -10.94 13.72
CA PHE A 184 -18.99 -10.27 14.43
C PHE A 184 -17.63 -10.71 13.91
N THR A 185 -16.64 -9.83 14.07
CA THR A 185 -15.24 -10.13 13.79
C THR A 185 -14.42 -9.93 15.06
N ARG A 186 -13.28 -10.60 15.12
CA ARG A 186 -12.29 -10.41 16.18
C ARG A 186 -10.90 -10.31 15.56
N LEU A 187 -9.99 -9.72 16.29
CA LEU A 187 -8.60 -9.65 15.89
C LEU A 187 -7.97 -11.04 16.01
N HIS A 188 -7.26 -11.44 14.96
CA HIS A 188 -6.63 -12.73 14.83
C HIS A 188 -5.20 -12.56 14.36
N ILE A 189 -4.30 -13.36 14.89
CA ILE A 189 -2.89 -13.34 14.52
C ILE A 189 -2.69 -14.23 13.30
N SER A 190 -2.25 -13.66 12.20
CA SER A 190 -1.83 -14.40 11.01
C SER A 190 -0.38 -14.84 11.08
N ASP A 191 0.48 -13.96 11.62
CA ASP A 191 1.94 -14.16 11.69
C ASP A 191 2.50 -13.69 13.02
N ILE A 192 3.48 -14.42 13.52
CA ILE A 192 4.29 -14.06 14.70
C ILE A 192 5.76 -14.09 14.27
N TRP A 193 6.41 -12.94 14.26
CA TRP A 193 7.86 -12.85 14.09
C TRP A 193 8.52 -12.77 15.47
N LEU A 194 9.18 -13.85 15.87
CA LEU A 194 9.75 -14.01 17.21
C LEU A 194 11.02 -13.19 17.44
N ASP A 195 11.66 -12.76 16.36
CA ASP A 195 12.90 -11.99 16.39
C ASP A 195 12.99 -11.00 15.22
N ASP A 196 13.91 -10.05 15.35
CA ASP A 196 14.14 -9.01 14.35
C ASP A 196 14.63 -9.60 13.01
N ALA A 197 15.37 -10.70 13.03
CA ALA A 197 15.87 -11.34 11.81
C ALA A 197 14.72 -11.90 10.97
N ALA A 198 13.70 -12.49 11.62
CA ALA A 198 12.51 -12.98 10.94
C ALA A 198 11.72 -11.81 10.29
N MET A 199 11.56 -10.69 11.01
CA MET A 199 10.89 -9.51 10.45
C MET A 199 11.70 -8.89 9.31
N GLN A 200 13.03 -8.78 9.43
CA GLN A 200 13.90 -8.28 8.38
C GLN A 200 13.81 -9.13 7.10
N ASN A 201 13.74 -10.46 7.23
CA ASN A 201 13.53 -11.34 6.06
C ASN A 201 12.18 -11.08 5.38
N ALA A 202 11.11 -10.87 6.14
CA ALA A 202 9.79 -10.53 5.58
C ALA A 202 9.84 -9.17 4.86
N THR A 203 10.46 -8.17 5.49
CA THR A 203 10.66 -6.82 4.93
C THR A 203 11.46 -6.88 3.62
N GLN A 204 12.57 -7.62 3.62
CA GLN A 204 13.41 -7.77 2.41
C GLN A 204 12.64 -8.46 1.28
N HIS A 205 11.91 -9.53 1.58
CA HIS A 205 11.09 -10.21 0.57
C HIS A 205 10.04 -9.28 -0.03
N GLN A 206 9.32 -8.52 0.81
CA GLN A 206 8.35 -7.53 0.35
C GLN A 206 9.01 -6.43 -0.48
N THR A 207 10.16 -5.91 -0.05
CA THR A 207 10.92 -4.90 -0.79
C THR A 207 11.28 -5.38 -2.21
N GLU A 208 11.82 -6.61 -2.34
CA GLU A 208 12.18 -7.14 -3.66
C GLU A 208 10.95 -7.39 -4.53
N THR A 209 9.85 -7.88 -3.95
CA THR A 209 8.56 -8.04 -4.65
C THR A 209 8.06 -6.70 -5.19
N HIS A 210 8.05 -5.66 -4.34
CA HIS A 210 7.62 -4.33 -4.73
C HIS A 210 8.54 -3.71 -5.80
N LYS A 211 9.86 -3.86 -5.67
CA LYS A 211 10.83 -3.38 -6.67
C LYS A 211 10.60 -4.01 -8.04
N ALA A 212 10.42 -5.32 -8.08
CA ALA A 212 10.11 -6.03 -9.32
C ALA A 212 8.81 -5.53 -9.95
N PHE A 213 7.78 -5.36 -9.12
CA PHE A 213 6.50 -4.81 -9.54
C PHE A 213 6.65 -3.39 -10.09
N MET A 214 7.30 -2.47 -9.37
CA MET A 214 7.46 -1.08 -9.80
C MET A 214 8.27 -0.96 -11.10
N ARG A 215 9.32 -1.78 -11.27
CA ARG A 215 10.06 -1.82 -12.52
C ARG A 215 9.19 -2.23 -13.71
N SER A 216 8.23 -3.13 -13.49
CA SER A 216 7.29 -3.55 -14.54
C SER A 216 6.19 -2.51 -14.81
N ARG A 217 5.86 -1.67 -13.83
CA ARG A 217 4.76 -0.67 -13.89
C ARG A 217 5.20 0.75 -14.08
N TRP A 218 6.51 1.01 -14.04
CA TRP A 218 7.18 2.31 -14.05
C TRP A 218 6.85 3.17 -12.84
N LEU A 219 7.71 4.11 -12.50
CA LEU A 219 7.48 5.00 -11.37
C LEU A 219 6.47 6.09 -11.74
N PRO A 220 5.52 6.37 -10.87
CA PRO A 220 4.65 7.53 -11.05
C PRO A 220 5.42 8.82 -10.76
N ALA A 221 5.10 9.84 -11.54
CA ALA A 221 5.64 11.17 -11.39
C ALA A 221 4.55 12.22 -11.67
N TRP A 222 4.70 13.39 -11.08
CA TRP A 222 3.86 14.54 -11.33
C TRP A 222 4.58 15.50 -12.25
N ILE A 223 3.94 15.93 -13.35
CA ILE A 223 4.52 16.93 -14.25
C ILE A 223 4.35 18.32 -13.65
N ASP A 224 5.47 18.96 -13.37
CA ASP A 224 5.54 20.33 -12.87
C ASP A 224 5.47 21.34 -14.01
N ALA A 225 6.21 21.08 -15.10
CA ALA A 225 6.29 21.98 -16.24
C ALA A 225 6.60 21.21 -17.53
N VAL A 226 6.20 21.80 -18.67
CA VAL A 226 6.59 21.38 -20.02
C VAL A 226 7.07 22.61 -20.80
N GLU A 227 8.30 22.59 -21.23
CA GLU A 227 8.94 23.61 -22.06
C GLU A 227 9.00 23.11 -23.50
N TYR A 228 8.33 23.78 -24.40
CA TYR A 228 8.33 23.43 -25.83
C TYR A 228 9.49 24.10 -26.56
N GLY A 229 10.35 23.28 -27.13
CA GLY A 229 11.49 23.70 -27.93
C GLY A 229 11.19 23.75 -29.43
N LYS A 230 12.24 23.97 -30.23
CA LYS A 230 12.15 23.95 -31.69
C LYS A 230 12.06 22.50 -32.20
N PHE A 231 11.49 22.33 -33.37
CA PHE A 231 11.39 21.03 -34.09
C PHE A 231 10.63 19.92 -33.33
N GLY A 232 9.60 20.29 -32.54
CA GLY A 232 8.78 19.32 -31.82
C GLY A 232 9.42 18.76 -30.54
N ARG A 233 10.63 19.21 -30.19
CA ARG A 233 11.26 18.83 -28.93
C ARG A 233 10.58 19.48 -27.74
N ALA A 234 10.57 18.79 -26.63
CA ALA A 234 10.11 19.34 -25.36
C ALA A 234 10.98 18.87 -24.21
N THR A 235 11.08 19.68 -23.17
CA THR A 235 11.66 19.30 -21.89
C THR A 235 10.55 19.25 -20.86
N VAL A 236 10.36 18.09 -20.27
CA VAL A 236 9.39 17.83 -19.22
C VAL A 236 10.11 17.85 -17.88
N THR A 237 9.68 18.70 -16.96
CA THR A 237 10.10 18.69 -15.57
C THR A 237 9.04 17.94 -14.75
N ALA A 238 9.45 16.91 -14.02
CA ALA A 238 8.53 16.11 -13.24
C ALA A 238 9.13 15.67 -11.90
N THR A 239 8.29 15.65 -10.86
CA THR A 239 8.65 15.18 -9.53
C THR A 239 8.20 13.75 -9.33
N LEU A 240 9.11 12.84 -8.96
CA LEU A 240 8.81 11.44 -8.69
C LEU A 240 7.99 11.31 -7.39
N PHE A 241 7.01 10.41 -7.40
CA PHE A 241 6.27 10.10 -6.18
C PHE A 241 7.14 9.37 -5.16
N GLY A 242 6.84 9.59 -3.89
CA GLY A 242 7.52 8.98 -2.74
C GLY A 242 6.96 7.61 -2.37
N GLY A 243 7.46 7.09 -1.26
CA GLY A 243 6.95 5.86 -0.66
C GLY A 243 7.49 4.56 -1.27
N MET A 244 8.45 4.64 -2.19
CA MET A 244 9.08 3.49 -2.84
C MET A 244 10.49 3.26 -2.30
N ASP A 245 11.05 2.09 -2.63
CA ASP A 245 12.41 1.77 -2.24
C ASP A 245 13.43 2.73 -2.86
N ALA A 246 14.39 3.19 -2.07
CA ALA A 246 15.39 4.19 -2.49
C ALA A 246 16.23 3.73 -3.69
N SER A 247 16.46 2.43 -3.86
CA SER A 247 17.23 1.90 -4.99
C SER A 247 16.56 2.11 -6.34
N LEU A 248 15.21 2.23 -6.37
CA LEU A 248 14.48 2.55 -7.61
C LEU A 248 14.77 3.97 -8.09
N TYR A 249 14.88 4.91 -7.16
CA TYR A 249 15.23 6.30 -7.50
C TYR A 249 16.70 6.43 -7.93
N ALA A 250 17.59 5.62 -7.35
CA ALA A 250 19.02 5.62 -7.69
C ALA A 250 19.30 5.16 -9.13
N ASP A 251 18.35 4.48 -9.76
CA ASP A 251 18.43 4.08 -11.17
C ASP A 251 18.25 5.28 -12.13
N PHE A 252 17.67 6.39 -11.67
CA PHE A 252 17.54 7.62 -12.46
C PHE A 252 18.82 8.44 -12.36
N LYS A 253 19.50 8.62 -13.48
CA LYS A 253 20.77 9.37 -13.57
C LYS A 253 20.75 10.33 -14.74
N PRO A 254 21.40 11.50 -14.62
CA PRO A 254 21.57 12.38 -15.77
C PRO A 254 22.25 11.65 -16.93
N GLY A 255 21.80 11.93 -18.13
CA GLY A 255 22.40 11.39 -19.35
C GLY A 255 21.86 10.04 -19.83
N ILE A 256 21.07 9.32 -19.01
CA ILE A 256 20.52 8.03 -19.44
C ILE A 256 19.29 8.20 -20.33
N ALA A 257 19.07 7.19 -21.19
CA ALA A 257 17.81 7.08 -21.91
C ALA A 257 16.68 6.69 -20.96
N ALA A 258 15.52 7.29 -21.16
CA ALA A 258 14.32 7.05 -20.37
C ALA A 258 13.07 7.02 -21.26
N LEU A 259 12.00 6.48 -20.68
CA LEU A 259 10.66 6.47 -21.31
C LEU A 259 9.67 7.14 -20.34
N MET A 260 8.74 7.91 -20.91
CA MET A 260 7.67 8.57 -20.14
C MET A 260 6.34 8.44 -20.88
N ASN A 261 5.25 8.24 -20.17
CA ASN A 261 3.92 8.19 -20.77
C ASN A 261 2.84 8.64 -19.76
N GLY A 262 1.71 9.07 -20.26
CA GLY A 262 0.52 9.28 -19.44
C GLY A 262 0.07 7.97 -18.78
N VAL A 263 -0.46 8.04 -17.56
CA VAL A 263 -0.92 6.87 -16.80
C VAL A 263 -1.90 6.02 -17.59
N GLU A 264 -2.85 6.66 -18.25
CA GLU A 264 -3.86 5.97 -19.06
C GLU A 264 -3.24 5.14 -20.20
N ASN A 265 -2.21 5.69 -20.86
CA ASN A 265 -1.56 5.02 -21.97
C ASN A 265 -0.68 3.85 -21.53
N THR A 266 -0.15 3.86 -20.31
CA THR A 266 0.65 2.74 -19.78
C THR A 266 -0.20 1.51 -19.46
N LEU A 267 -1.52 1.67 -19.41
CA LEU A 267 -2.48 0.63 -19.06
C LEU A 267 -3.39 0.23 -20.24
N LYS A 268 -3.27 0.92 -21.39
CA LYS A 268 -4.03 0.54 -22.58
C LYS A 268 -3.46 -0.69 -23.26
N HIS A 269 -4.34 -1.60 -23.61
CA HIS A 269 -4.09 -2.67 -24.56
C HIS A 269 -4.52 -2.16 -25.95
N THR A 270 -3.64 -2.16 -26.93
CA THR A 270 -4.02 -1.87 -28.31
C THR A 270 -4.59 -3.12 -28.96
N GLU A 271 -5.77 -3.00 -29.57
CA GLU A 271 -6.45 -4.04 -30.32
C GLU A 271 -5.49 -4.63 -31.39
N GLY A 272 -5.36 -5.96 -31.42
CA GLY A 272 -4.58 -6.67 -32.42
C GLY A 272 -3.06 -6.66 -32.24
N GLY A 273 -2.52 -6.07 -31.17
CA GLY A 273 -1.10 -5.96 -30.95
C GLY A 273 -0.63 -6.37 -29.57
N THR A 274 0.58 -6.84 -29.51
CA THR A 274 1.40 -7.02 -28.31
C THR A 274 1.96 -5.68 -27.81
N ALA A 275 1.30 -4.56 -28.09
CA ALA A 275 1.75 -3.23 -27.71
C ALA A 275 1.63 -3.06 -26.19
N GLY A 276 2.68 -3.40 -25.48
CA GLY A 276 2.84 -3.02 -24.08
C GLY A 276 2.99 -1.50 -23.93
N PRO A 277 3.05 -1.00 -22.68
CA PRO A 277 3.23 0.41 -22.35
C PRO A 277 4.34 1.11 -23.13
N THR A 278 5.38 0.38 -23.49
CA THR A 278 6.60 0.87 -24.14
C THR A 278 6.37 1.40 -25.55
N GLN A 279 5.44 0.83 -26.32
CA GLN A 279 5.28 1.20 -27.75
C GLN A 279 4.64 2.57 -27.93
N MET A 280 3.88 3.06 -26.95
CA MET A 280 3.22 4.37 -27.00
C MET A 280 3.95 5.42 -26.16
N ALA A 281 5.07 5.07 -25.56
CA ALA A 281 5.78 5.97 -24.68
C ALA A 281 6.65 6.96 -25.44
N ALA A 282 6.73 8.19 -24.94
CA ALA A 282 7.75 9.12 -25.33
C ALA A 282 9.14 8.58 -24.95
N ARG A 283 10.03 8.49 -25.90
CA ARG A 283 11.42 8.12 -25.69
C ARG A 283 12.28 9.38 -25.61
N GLY A 284 13.22 9.40 -24.71
CA GLY A 284 14.04 10.57 -24.53
C GLY A 284 15.22 10.34 -23.61
N LYS A 285 15.75 11.42 -23.10
CA LYS A 285 16.95 11.43 -22.27
C LYS A 285 16.69 12.22 -21.00
N LEU A 286 17.16 11.73 -19.87
CA LEU A 286 17.21 12.53 -18.64
C LEU A 286 18.34 13.56 -18.76
N LEU A 287 17.99 14.83 -18.76
CA LEU A 287 18.96 15.92 -18.77
C LEU A 287 19.54 16.11 -17.37
N ASP A 288 18.68 16.01 -16.35
CA ASP A 288 19.04 16.27 -14.97
C ASP A 288 18.18 15.44 -14.02
N VAL A 289 18.72 15.19 -12.82
CA VAL A 289 18.05 14.54 -11.69
C VAL A 289 18.46 15.30 -10.44
N MET A 290 17.54 16.03 -9.84
CA MET A 290 17.83 16.95 -8.75
C MET A 290 17.10 16.53 -7.48
N GLN A 291 17.80 16.64 -6.35
CA GLN A 291 17.15 16.61 -5.05
C GLN A 291 16.54 17.97 -4.78
N MET A 292 15.24 18.02 -4.53
CA MET A 292 14.56 19.25 -4.18
C MET A 292 15.04 19.76 -2.79
N PRO A 293 15.23 21.06 -2.62
CA PRO A 293 15.64 21.60 -1.33
C PRO A 293 14.52 21.50 -0.30
N GLY A 294 14.89 21.21 0.94
CA GLY A 294 13.95 21.09 2.06
C GLY A 294 13.33 19.71 2.22
N ASP A 295 12.43 19.59 3.19
CA ASP A 295 11.71 18.35 3.45
C ASP A 295 10.67 18.09 2.35
N ALA A 296 10.74 16.91 1.77
CA ALA A 296 9.79 16.50 0.74
C ALA A 296 8.36 16.43 1.34
N PRO A 297 7.36 17.03 0.68
CA PRO A 297 5.97 16.84 1.09
C PRO A 297 5.61 15.36 1.11
N LEU A 298 4.73 14.99 2.02
CA LEU A 298 4.22 13.62 2.08
C LEU A 298 3.66 13.20 0.72
N GLY A 299 4.10 12.05 0.21
CA GLY A 299 3.77 11.56 -1.12
C GLY A 299 4.76 11.95 -2.22
N SER A 300 5.69 12.86 -1.95
CA SER A 300 6.81 13.19 -2.85
C SER A 300 8.08 12.45 -2.45
N SER A 301 8.90 12.07 -3.44
CA SER A 301 10.25 11.57 -3.16
C SER A 301 11.26 12.68 -2.87
N GLY A 302 10.91 13.93 -3.16
CA GLY A 302 11.86 15.04 -3.20
C GLY A 302 12.79 15.04 -4.43
N ILE A 303 12.61 14.10 -5.35
CA ILE A 303 13.46 13.97 -6.55
C ILE A 303 12.69 14.51 -7.76
N GLN A 304 13.30 15.50 -8.42
CA GLN A 304 12.81 16.09 -9.65
C GLN A 304 13.71 15.67 -10.81
N ILE A 305 13.10 15.30 -11.92
CA ILE A 305 13.79 14.93 -13.16
C ILE A 305 13.48 15.93 -14.27
N ARG A 306 14.44 16.16 -15.16
CA ARG A 306 14.24 16.87 -16.43
C ARG A 306 14.43 15.89 -17.57
N PHE A 307 13.38 15.68 -18.36
CA PHE A 307 13.32 14.69 -19.44
C PHE A 307 13.15 15.40 -20.79
N GLU A 308 14.13 15.25 -21.68
CA GLU A 308 14.04 15.77 -23.06
C GLU A 308 13.51 14.68 -23.98
N THR A 309 12.53 15.04 -24.81
CA THR A 309 11.93 14.16 -25.81
C THR A 309 11.54 14.93 -27.06
N ASP A 310 11.43 14.24 -28.18
CA ASP A 310 10.88 14.75 -29.46
C ASP A 310 9.42 14.36 -29.68
N LEU A 311 8.80 13.66 -28.74
CA LEU A 311 7.43 13.22 -28.77
C LEU A 311 6.73 13.53 -27.42
N ILE A 312 5.65 14.28 -27.48
CA ILE A 312 4.74 14.47 -26.34
C ILE A 312 3.50 13.62 -26.56
N THR A 313 3.23 12.71 -25.61
CA THR A 313 1.98 11.95 -25.59
C THR A 313 0.86 12.73 -24.90
N GLU A 314 -0.39 12.36 -25.14
CA GLU A 314 -1.56 13.13 -24.68
C GLU A 314 -1.58 13.38 -23.16
N GLY A 315 -1.14 12.42 -22.35
CA GLY A 315 -1.08 12.55 -20.88
C GLY A 315 0.07 13.40 -20.34
N MET A 316 1.02 13.83 -21.20
CA MET A 316 2.21 14.57 -20.76
C MET A 316 1.95 16.07 -20.73
N ARG A 317 1.16 16.52 -19.78
CA ARG A 317 0.79 17.94 -19.58
C ARG A 317 1.07 18.36 -18.14
N PRO A 318 1.35 19.64 -17.88
CA PRO A 318 1.47 20.15 -16.51
C PRO A 318 0.25 19.76 -15.67
N THR A 319 0.47 19.49 -14.41
CA THR A 319 -0.53 19.02 -13.42
C THR A 319 -1.13 17.64 -13.72
N ARG A 320 -0.45 16.78 -14.49
CA ARG A 320 -0.86 15.40 -14.75
C ARG A 320 0.14 14.41 -14.17
N VAL A 321 -0.39 13.26 -13.80
CA VAL A 321 0.42 12.11 -13.40
C VAL A 321 0.88 11.36 -14.63
N VAL A 322 2.15 11.04 -14.66
CA VAL A 322 2.78 10.20 -15.68
C VAL A 322 3.48 9.02 -15.06
N LYS A 323 3.85 8.07 -15.87
CA LYS A 323 4.75 6.97 -15.53
C LYS A 323 6.06 7.18 -16.25
N VAL A 324 7.17 6.95 -15.55
CA VAL A 324 8.53 7.12 -16.08
C VAL A 324 9.42 5.96 -15.67
N ARG A 325 10.33 5.53 -16.55
CA ARG A 325 11.36 4.54 -16.27
C ARG A 325 12.67 4.82 -16.98
N PRO A 326 13.81 4.42 -16.44
CA PRO A 326 15.04 4.25 -17.18
C PRO A 326 14.86 3.21 -18.30
N ALA A 327 15.44 3.45 -19.47
CA ALA A 327 15.36 2.50 -20.57
C ALA A 327 16.10 1.18 -20.30
N SER A 328 17.00 1.17 -19.32
CA SER A 328 17.72 -0.03 -18.85
C SER A 328 16.86 -1.01 -18.06
N TRP A 329 15.69 -0.57 -17.56
CA TRP A 329 14.78 -1.49 -16.87
C TRP A 329 14.20 -2.49 -17.88
N PRO A 330 13.97 -3.74 -17.45
CA PRO A 330 13.44 -4.76 -18.34
C PRO A 330 12.06 -4.35 -18.89
N ASP A 331 11.84 -4.66 -20.15
CA ASP A 331 10.51 -4.52 -20.75
C ASP A 331 9.68 -5.75 -20.35
N VAL A 332 8.68 -5.53 -19.55
CA VAL A 332 7.83 -6.59 -19.01
C VAL A 332 6.48 -6.53 -19.69
N HIS A 333 6.11 -7.61 -20.36
CA HIS A 333 4.73 -7.78 -20.84
C HIS A 333 3.82 -8.07 -19.65
N LEU A 334 2.87 -7.18 -19.44
CA LEU A 334 1.89 -7.35 -18.37
C LEU A 334 0.91 -8.46 -18.75
N PRO A 335 0.44 -9.27 -17.79
CA PRO A 335 -0.67 -10.17 -18.02
C PRO A 335 -1.88 -9.42 -18.56
N ARG A 336 -2.65 -10.10 -19.43
CA ARG A 336 -3.80 -9.48 -20.11
C ARG A 336 -4.82 -8.91 -19.14
N GLU A 337 -4.99 -9.56 -18.00
CA GLU A 337 -5.90 -9.20 -16.93
C GLU A 337 -5.54 -7.89 -16.23
N GLU A 338 -4.30 -7.45 -16.41
CA GLU A 338 -3.81 -6.19 -15.80
C GLU A 338 -3.95 -4.98 -16.72
N TYR A 339 -4.37 -5.17 -17.96
CA TYR A 339 -4.70 -4.05 -18.85
C TYR A 339 -6.12 -3.56 -18.54
N LEU A 340 -6.27 -2.24 -18.48
CA LEU A 340 -7.60 -1.63 -18.37
C LEU A 340 -8.39 -1.90 -19.62
N GLY A 341 -9.35 -2.80 -19.53
CA GLY A 341 -10.28 -3.13 -20.58
C GLY A 341 -9.63 -3.74 -21.82
N ASN A 342 -10.17 -4.83 -22.24
CA ASN A 342 -9.79 -5.50 -23.47
C ASN A 342 -10.61 -4.86 -24.61
N GLY A 343 -10.00 -3.96 -25.36
CA GLY A 343 -10.72 -3.21 -26.40
C GLY A 343 -11.69 -2.15 -25.89
N ALA A 344 -11.66 -1.80 -24.60
CA ALA A 344 -12.49 -0.74 -24.05
C ALA A 344 -12.16 0.62 -24.68
N SER A 345 -13.14 1.25 -25.26
CA SER A 345 -13.00 2.53 -25.94
C SER A 345 -13.20 3.72 -25.00
N SER A 346 -13.86 3.50 -23.86
CA SER A 346 -14.16 4.53 -22.88
C SER A 346 -13.69 4.13 -21.48
N ILE A 347 -13.61 5.11 -20.59
CA ILE A 347 -13.27 4.89 -19.18
C ILE A 347 -14.35 4.06 -18.48
N ASP A 348 -15.62 4.24 -18.87
CA ASP A 348 -16.76 3.54 -18.30
C ASP A 348 -16.72 2.03 -18.62
N GLU A 349 -16.20 1.67 -19.79
CA GLU A 349 -16.00 0.27 -20.17
C GLU A 349 -14.81 -0.39 -19.46
N ARG A 350 -13.89 0.40 -18.91
CA ARG A 350 -12.68 -0.07 -18.23
C ARG A 350 -12.87 -0.31 -16.75
N PHE A 351 -13.83 0.37 -16.16
CA PHE A 351 -14.17 0.21 -14.75
C PHE A 351 -15.44 -0.63 -14.63
N PRO A 352 -15.48 -1.57 -13.68
CA PRO A 352 -16.70 -2.32 -13.41
C PRO A 352 -17.81 -1.32 -13.09
N THR A 353 -18.94 -1.48 -13.78
CA THR A 353 -20.14 -0.74 -13.44
C THR A 353 -20.70 -1.23 -12.10
N PRO A 354 -21.48 -0.41 -11.38
CA PRO A 354 -22.13 -0.84 -10.13
C PRO A 354 -22.95 -2.13 -10.26
N ALA A 355 -23.45 -2.45 -11.43
CA ALA A 355 -24.17 -3.69 -11.70
C ALA A 355 -23.29 -4.95 -11.71
N MET A 356 -21.97 -4.80 -11.86
CA MET A 356 -21.00 -5.90 -11.82
C MET A 356 -20.54 -6.24 -10.41
N PHE A 357 -20.86 -5.43 -9.42
CA PHE A 357 -20.59 -5.73 -8.02
C PHE A 357 -21.76 -6.53 -7.44
N PRO A 358 -21.50 -7.56 -6.62
CA PRO A 358 -22.56 -8.22 -5.90
C PRO A 358 -23.35 -7.19 -5.11
N GLN A 359 -24.64 -7.15 -5.33
CA GLN A 359 -25.54 -6.38 -4.47
C GLN A 359 -25.71 -7.17 -3.17
N TYR A 360 -25.07 -6.70 -2.13
CA TYR A 360 -25.21 -7.23 -0.77
C TYR A 360 -26.41 -6.59 -0.08
#